data_7cd210fe4cc70c725a0d7bdd671d618b
#
_entry.id   7cd210fe4cc70c725a0d7bdd671d618b
#
_cell.length_a   1.000
_cell.length_b   1.000
_cell.length_c   1.000
_cell.angle_alpha   90.00
_cell.angle_beta   90.00
_cell.angle_gamma   90.00
#
_symmetry.space_group_name_H-M   'P 1'
#
loop_
_entity.id
_entity.type
_entity.pdbx_description
1 polymer ?
#
loop_
_entity_poly.entity_id
_entity_poly.type
_entity_poly.pdbx_seq_one_letter_code
_entity_poly.pdbx_strand_id
1 'polypeptide(L)'
;MPRPPLCFELIKSLEKAEKIHFKRHLPNQSSKGEPTIYVKLFDELDKMKEYDVERLKRKFKGEKFTKHLSASLSFLYGSLLNSLVDYHTKKDDELRADEMIGEIRILFQKRLYKQCTRQITSARKFFEEREYHQHLYKLCAYEYNLITKQMPQDEIEELKRVNKERRAYLRKLDDELLIFDLSDQLTPYHREKQLNLNQDFTGEIVDIIYQLKDLEDRFEEGSMTFKLFYTRTKERLYYIKSQPIKSLQSSHRYVRIRRDLPEKLRYSQSADLNEVGNHITKSIEMWFVDEVEYWLPELEIIATQNKNLRHRVDLMNWHFRFQLLLLRGQVDKLTDLVGELMNTLDVLQEKNVAYYRVLLFEDLALYHFLTDNFEESLEWINRIFEEKDTDDWVRKLTINSHLMEIMAHFNLGNYRLIPSLCLSFERAARNLEHGDNEFVEEIKWARKMKRLGKYILPRQMNDFIETLLPEGYFAIPPNYRIVLMSVWAQAHHKKISLNKSWGQHAENIITEMKSTTGMDSLCFEEKAAKNPMDKVLVNV
;
A
#
# COMPACT_ATOMS: atom_id res chain seq x y z
N MET A 1 28.56 16.09 -25.65
CA MET A 1 27.45 16.20 -26.63
C MET A 1 26.51 17.30 -26.15
N PRO A 2 25.97 18.18 -27.02
CA PRO A 2 24.99 19.17 -26.60
C PRO A 2 23.76 18.43 -26.07
N ARG A 3 23.15 18.94 -24.97
CA ARG A 3 21.91 18.37 -24.40
C ARG A 3 20.82 18.32 -25.48
N PRO A 4 20.08 17.20 -25.60
CA PRO A 4 18.97 17.11 -26.52
C PRO A 4 17.92 18.19 -26.17
N PRO A 5 17.25 18.81 -27.16
CA PRO A 5 16.22 19.78 -26.88
C PRO A 5 15.01 19.11 -26.21
N LEU A 6 14.30 19.81 -25.30
CA LEU A 6 13.13 19.33 -24.59
C LEU A 6 12.06 18.70 -25.50
N CYS A 7 11.95 19.25 -26.73
CA CYS A 7 11.05 18.73 -27.75
C CYS A 7 11.39 17.29 -28.15
N PHE A 8 12.66 16.93 -28.23
CA PHE A 8 13.10 15.58 -28.60
C PHE A 8 12.78 14.57 -27.49
N GLU A 9 13.09 14.92 -26.24
CA GLU A 9 12.76 14.09 -25.06
C GLU A 9 11.25 13.85 -24.96
N LEU A 10 10.44 14.91 -25.13
CA LEU A 10 8.98 14.79 -25.12
C LEU A 10 8.46 13.86 -26.22
N ILE A 11 8.96 14.00 -27.46
CA ILE A 11 8.55 13.13 -28.57
C ILE A 11 8.86 11.65 -28.29
N LYS A 12 9.99 11.37 -27.63
CA LYS A 12 10.40 10.00 -27.27
C LYS A 12 9.55 9.38 -26.18
N SER A 13 8.97 10.20 -25.29
CA SER A 13 8.09 9.73 -24.23
C SER A 13 6.65 9.47 -24.69
N LEU A 14 6.23 9.97 -25.88
CA LEU A 14 4.86 9.87 -26.36
C LEU A 14 4.44 8.43 -26.69
N GLU A 15 3.23 8.08 -26.28
CA GLU A 15 2.54 6.87 -26.68
C GLU A 15 2.06 6.95 -28.15
N LYS A 16 1.78 5.78 -28.76
CA LYS A 16 1.30 5.70 -30.15
C LYS A 16 0.01 6.49 -30.37
N ALA A 17 -0.91 6.46 -29.41
CA ALA A 17 -2.19 7.19 -29.49
C ALA A 17 -2.00 8.71 -29.45
N GLU A 18 -1.09 9.20 -28.59
CA GLU A 18 -0.74 10.61 -28.46
C GLU A 18 -0.08 11.16 -29.74
N LYS A 19 0.83 10.38 -30.35
CA LYS A 19 1.46 10.71 -31.63
C LYS A 19 0.42 10.86 -32.75
N ILE A 20 -0.58 9.96 -32.79
CA ILE A 20 -1.68 10.02 -33.76
C ILE A 20 -2.54 11.25 -33.50
N HIS A 21 -2.89 11.53 -32.23
CA HIS A 21 -3.69 12.70 -31.87
C HIS A 21 -3.01 14.00 -32.28
N PHE A 22 -1.73 14.16 -31.93
CA PHE A 22 -0.94 15.33 -32.31
C PHE A 22 -0.94 15.58 -33.82
N LYS A 23 -0.68 14.54 -34.64
CA LYS A 23 -0.67 14.68 -36.11
C LYS A 23 -2.03 15.08 -36.70
N ARG A 24 -3.14 14.71 -36.06
CA ARG A 24 -4.48 15.06 -36.52
C ARG A 24 -4.87 16.49 -36.15
N HIS A 25 -4.38 17.01 -35.03
CA HIS A 25 -4.81 18.30 -34.47
C HIS A 25 -3.84 19.45 -34.80
N LEU A 26 -2.70 19.17 -35.43
CA LEU A 26 -1.89 20.26 -35.99
C LEU A 26 -2.67 20.98 -37.09
N PRO A 27 -2.79 22.34 -37.00
CA PRO A 27 -3.48 23.08 -38.03
C PRO A 27 -2.90 22.78 -39.41
N ASN A 28 -3.72 22.26 -40.31
CA ASN A 28 -3.38 22.12 -41.72
C ASN A 28 -3.29 23.50 -42.34
N GLN A 29 -2.15 24.18 -42.18
CA GLN A 29 -1.93 25.50 -42.80
C GLN A 29 -1.48 25.43 -44.26
N SER A 30 -1.42 24.26 -44.87
CA SER A 30 -1.13 24.16 -46.30
C SER A 30 -2.43 24.07 -47.08
N SER A 31 -2.68 25.06 -47.93
CA SER A 31 -3.73 25.08 -48.94
C SER A 31 -3.65 23.95 -49.99
N LYS A 32 -2.70 23.01 -49.84
CA LYS A 32 -2.39 21.93 -50.81
C LYS A 32 -2.47 20.52 -50.23
N GLY A 33 -3.00 20.32 -48.99
CA GLY A 33 -3.13 18.97 -48.42
C GLY A 33 -1.83 18.30 -47.99
N GLU A 34 -0.68 18.97 -48.08
CA GLU A 34 0.61 18.43 -47.65
C GLU A 34 0.79 18.57 -46.14
N PRO A 35 1.46 17.61 -45.48
CA PRO A 35 1.80 17.70 -44.08
C PRO A 35 2.57 18.98 -43.77
N THR A 36 2.17 19.70 -42.69
CA THR A 36 2.89 20.90 -42.28
C THR A 36 4.35 20.61 -41.99
N ILE A 37 5.21 21.61 -42.10
CA ILE A 37 6.64 21.49 -41.80
C ILE A 37 6.90 20.94 -40.40
N TYR A 38 6.03 21.22 -39.43
CA TYR A 38 6.11 20.74 -38.05
C TYR A 38 5.79 19.25 -37.93
N VAL A 39 4.90 18.69 -38.75
CA VAL A 39 4.68 17.23 -38.83
C VAL A 39 5.89 16.53 -39.39
N LYS A 40 6.50 17.09 -40.47
CA LYS A 40 7.72 16.56 -41.06
C LYS A 40 8.90 16.58 -40.07
N LEU A 41 9.01 17.66 -39.28
CA LEU A 41 10.01 17.82 -38.23
C LEU A 41 9.79 16.82 -37.07
N PHE A 42 8.56 16.67 -36.62
CA PHE A 42 8.16 15.68 -35.64
C PHE A 42 8.52 14.25 -36.11
N ASP A 43 8.15 13.87 -37.33
CA ASP A 43 8.42 12.55 -37.89
C ASP A 43 9.90 12.23 -37.95
N GLU A 44 10.75 13.22 -38.26
CA GLU A 44 12.17 13.02 -38.29
C GLU A 44 12.78 12.86 -36.92
N LEU A 45 12.35 13.67 -35.95
CA LEU A 45 12.74 13.57 -34.54
C LEU A 45 12.30 12.22 -33.95
N ASP A 46 11.08 11.76 -34.26
CA ASP A 46 10.56 10.49 -33.79
C ASP A 46 11.37 9.28 -34.31
N LYS A 47 11.87 9.35 -35.53
CA LYS A 47 12.73 8.29 -36.14
C LYS A 47 14.16 8.26 -35.63
N MET A 48 14.67 9.36 -35.04
CA MET A 48 16.04 9.41 -34.51
C MET A 48 16.17 8.57 -33.25
N LYS A 49 17.24 7.79 -33.09
CA LYS A 49 17.60 7.14 -31.83
C LYS A 49 18.24 8.13 -30.84
N GLU A 50 19.11 8.97 -31.36
CA GLU A 50 19.82 10.02 -30.66
C GLU A 50 19.63 11.34 -31.40
N TYR A 51 19.65 12.46 -30.68
CA TYR A 51 19.45 13.77 -31.27
C TYR A 51 20.66 14.19 -32.10
N ASP A 52 20.47 14.41 -33.41
CA ASP A 52 21.47 14.86 -34.36
C ASP A 52 21.00 16.12 -35.11
N VAL A 53 21.52 17.28 -34.72
CA VAL A 53 21.18 18.58 -35.32
C VAL A 53 21.68 18.69 -36.76
N GLU A 54 22.83 18.11 -37.06
CA GLU A 54 23.38 18.18 -38.44
C GLU A 54 22.59 17.31 -39.41
N ARG A 55 22.05 16.20 -38.94
CA ARG A 55 21.10 15.38 -39.71
C ARG A 55 19.84 16.17 -40.03
N LEU A 56 19.28 16.91 -39.07
CA LEU A 56 18.12 17.77 -39.30
C LEU A 56 18.41 18.87 -40.31
N LYS A 57 19.52 19.59 -40.17
CA LYS A 57 19.91 20.64 -41.11
C LYS A 57 20.12 20.10 -42.53
N ARG A 58 20.75 18.92 -42.69
CA ARG A 58 20.94 18.27 -44.00
C ARG A 58 19.62 17.87 -44.64
N LYS A 59 18.71 17.24 -43.85
CA LYS A 59 17.43 16.77 -44.36
C LYS A 59 16.51 17.90 -44.81
N PHE A 60 16.52 19.00 -44.09
CA PHE A 60 15.66 20.16 -44.36
C PHE A 60 16.43 21.32 -45.02
N LYS A 61 17.50 20.99 -45.76
CA LYS A 61 18.32 21.99 -46.47
C LYS A 61 17.46 22.80 -47.45
N GLY A 62 17.44 24.13 -47.31
CA GLY A 62 16.63 25.04 -48.13
C GLY A 62 15.32 25.49 -47.48
N GLU A 63 14.87 24.83 -46.45
CA GLU A 63 13.69 25.25 -45.70
C GLU A 63 14.00 26.45 -44.79
N LYS A 64 13.11 27.48 -44.82
CA LYS A 64 13.34 28.73 -44.03
C LYS A 64 13.51 28.52 -42.54
N PHE A 65 12.84 27.50 -41.96
CA PHE A 65 12.89 27.24 -40.55
C PHE A 65 14.25 26.72 -40.03
N THR A 66 15.08 26.15 -40.90
CA THR A 66 16.43 25.65 -40.52
C THR A 66 17.34 26.78 -40.05
N LYS A 67 17.12 28.03 -40.52
CA LYS A 67 17.83 29.22 -40.04
C LYS A 67 17.46 29.59 -38.61
N HIS A 68 16.27 29.16 -38.15
CA HIS A 68 15.71 29.42 -36.82
C HIS A 68 15.27 28.12 -36.16
N LEU A 69 16.07 27.06 -36.28
CA LEU A 69 15.72 25.70 -35.81
C LEU A 69 15.34 25.68 -34.32
N SER A 70 16.05 26.42 -33.48
CA SER A 70 15.74 26.50 -32.05
C SER A 70 14.33 27.06 -31.79
N ALA A 71 13.93 28.11 -32.48
CA ALA A 71 12.59 28.69 -32.37
C ALA A 71 11.51 27.69 -32.87
N SER A 72 11.81 26.95 -33.97
CA SER A 72 10.91 25.94 -34.50
C SER A 72 10.73 24.74 -33.56
N LEU A 73 11.79 24.32 -32.89
CA LEU A 73 11.72 23.27 -31.88
C LEU A 73 10.95 23.72 -30.63
N SER A 74 11.11 24.98 -30.20
CA SER A 74 10.33 25.56 -29.11
C SER A 74 8.84 25.67 -29.45
N PHE A 75 8.52 26.07 -30.68
CA PHE A 75 7.13 26.10 -31.16
C PHE A 75 6.53 24.70 -31.22
N LEU A 76 7.28 23.71 -31.74
CA LEU A 76 6.84 22.33 -31.80
C LEU A 76 6.62 21.76 -30.39
N TYR A 77 7.48 22.08 -29.43
CA TYR A 77 7.33 21.72 -28.03
C TYR A 77 6.03 22.24 -27.43
N GLY A 78 5.78 23.55 -27.59
CA GLY A 78 4.52 24.16 -27.11
C GLY A 78 3.27 23.57 -27.78
N SER A 79 3.34 23.30 -29.08
CA SER A 79 2.24 22.66 -29.84
C SER A 79 1.98 21.22 -29.37
N LEU A 80 3.04 20.46 -29.05
CA LEU A 80 2.94 19.12 -28.49
C LEU A 80 2.28 19.16 -27.11
N LEU A 81 2.73 20.03 -26.20
CA LEU A 81 2.13 20.18 -24.86
C LEU A 81 0.63 20.55 -24.95
N ASN A 82 0.27 21.50 -25.80
CA ASN A 82 -1.13 21.87 -25.99
C ASN A 82 -1.99 20.69 -26.51
N SER A 83 -1.43 19.92 -27.46
CA SER A 83 -2.10 18.73 -27.99
C SER A 83 -2.25 17.63 -26.93
N LEU A 84 -1.26 17.46 -26.04
CA LEU A 84 -1.34 16.50 -24.94
C LEU A 84 -2.38 16.93 -23.91
N VAL A 85 -2.42 18.22 -23.57
CA VAL A 85 -3.46 18.76 -22.67
C VAL A 85 -4.84 18.47 -23.25
N ASP A 86 -5.10 18.79 -24.53
CA ASP A 86 -6.39 18.51 -25.19
C ASP A 86 -6.73 17.01 -25.24
N TYR A 87 -5.73 16.15 -25.45
CA TYR A 87 -5.90 14.70 -25.46
C TYR A 87 -6.26 14.14 -24.09
N HIS A 88 -5.57 14.61 -23.04
CA HIS A 88 -5.73 14.10 -21.70
C HIS A 88 -6.91 14.72 -20.96
N THR A 89 -7.30 15.96 -21.24
CA THR A 89 -8.46 16.64 -20.61
C THR A 89 -9.76 15.80 -20.67
N LYS A 90 -9.90 14.96 -21.70
CA LYS A 90 -11.07 14.07 -21.85
C LYS A 90 -11.03 12.84 -20.94
N LYS A 91 -9.87 12.55 -20.35
CA LYS A 91 -9.61 11.34 -19.55
C LYS A 91 -9.18 11.65 -18.12
N ASP A 92 -8.75 12.87 -17.89
CA ASP A 92 -8.24 13.37 -16.61
C ASP A 92 -9.21 14.39 -16.04
N ASP A 93 -9.83 14.04 -14.93
CA ASP A 93 -10.86 14.85 -14.30
C ASP A 93 -10.29 16.17 -13.73
N GLU A 94 -9.01 16.22 -13.33
CA GLU A 94 -8.38 17.43 -12.82
C GLU A 94 -8.08 18.43 -13.95
N LEU A 95 -7.53 17.96 -15.07
CA LEU A 95 -7.38 18.78 -16.28
C LEU A 95 -8.73 19.30 -16.79
N ARG A 96 -9.78 18.47 -16.71
CA ARG A 96 -11.13 18.90 -17.05
C ARG A 96 -11.65 19.97 -16.10
N ALA A 97 -11.36 19.88 -14.81
CA ALA A 97 -11.74 20.90 -13.84
C ALA A 97 -11.07 22.25 -14.13
N ASP A 98 -9.78 22.25 -14.46
CA ASP A 98 -9.04 23.46 -14.86
C ASP A 98 -9.60 24.06 -16.15
N GLU A 99 -9.95 23.24 -17.15
CA GLU A 99 -10.58 23.68 -18.38
C GLU A 99 -11.92 24.38 -18.09
N MET A 100 -12.79 23.80 -17.24
CA MET A 100 -14.07 24.39 -16.85
C MET A 100 -13.91 25.76 -16.17
N ILE A 101 -12.92 25.92 -15.31
CA ILE A 101 -12.58 27.23 -14.72
C ILE A 101 -12.15 28.23 -15.83
N GLY A 102 -11.34 27.77 -16.79
CA GLY A 102 -10.93 28.57 -17.95
C GLY A 102 -12.11 29.04 -18.80
N GLU A 103 -13.06 28.15 -19.10
CA GLU A 103 -14.31 28.44 -19.84
C GLU A 103 -15.14 29.49 -19.10
N ILE A 104 -15.36 29.33 -17.80
CA ILE A 104 -16.09 30.28 -16.95
C ILE A 104 -15.44 31.67 -17.00
N ARG A 105 -14.09 31.72 -16.88
CA ARG A 105 -13.34 32.97 -16.97
C ARG A 105 -13.56 33.69 -18.31
N ILE A 106 -13.50 32.97 -19.42
CA ILE A 106 -13.69 33.52 -20.77
C ILE A 106 -15.12 34.04 -20.92
N LEU A 107 -16.13 33.27 -20.51
CA LEU A 107 -17.54 33.69 -20.57
C LEU A 107 -17.80 34.96 -19.74
N PHE A 108 -17.22 35.01 -18.54
CA PHE A 108 -17.30 36.19 -17.67
C PHE A 108 -16.67 37.44 -18.32
N GLN A 109 -15.47 37.33 -18.90
CA GLN A 109 -14.77 38.40 -19.60
C GLN A 109 -15.57 38.89 -20.82
N LYS A 110 -16.24 37.99 -21.52
CA LYS A 110 -17.13 38.29 -22.66
C LYS A 110 -18.50 38.88 -22.23
N ARG A 111 -18.76 39.02 -20.92
CA ARG A 111 -20.03 39.48 -20.34
C ARG A 111 -21.23 38.58 -20.71
N LEU A 112 -20.97 37.30 -21.03
CA LEU A 112 -22.01 36.29 -21.34
C LEU A 112 -22.56 35.67 -20.05
N TYR A 113 -23.10 36.49 -19.17
CA TYR A 113 -23.45 36.12 -17.80
C TYR A 113 -24.41 34.94 -17.69
N LYS A 114 -25.43 34.84 -18.56
CA LYS A 114 -26.36 33.70 -18.56
C LYS A 114 -25.68 32.38 -18.89
N GLN A 115 -24.71 32.40 -19.83
CA GLN A 115 -23.92 31.21 -20.15
C GLN A 115 -22.94 30.90 -19.01
N CYS A 116 -22.34 31.93 -18.43
CA CYS A 116 -21.47 31.80 -17.28
C CYS A 116 -22.19 31.12 -16.09
N THR A 117 -23.43 31.52 -15.75
CA THR A 117 -24.23 30.89 -14.71
C THR A 117 -24.46 29.40 -14.98
N ARG A 118 -24.80 29.02 -16.20
CA ARG A 118 -24.99 27.60 -16.57
C ARG A 118 -23.73 26.80 -16.41
N GLN A 119 -22.59 27.36 -16.83
CA GLN A 119 -21.29 26.68 -16.70
C GLN A 119 -20.85 26.55 -15.24
N ILE A 120 -21.10 27.57 -14.40
CA ILE A 120 -20.86 27.50 -12.94
C ILE A 120 -21.67 26.39 -12.32
N THR A 121 -22.97 26.26 -12.65
CA THR A 121 -23.82 25.18 -12.10
C THR A 121 -23.30 23.79 -12.50
N SER A 122 -22.90 23.63 -13.77
CA SER A 122 -22.31 22.35 -14.23
C SER A 122 -20.98 22.04 -13.55
N ALA A 123 -20.09 23.02 -13.43
CA ALA A 123 -18.79 22.90 -12.80
C ALA A 123 -18.91 22.59 -11.31
N ARG A 124 -19.84 23.25 -10.60
CA ARG A 124 -20.12 23.00 -9.19
C ARG A 124 -20.43 21.52 -8.94
N LYS A 125 -21.38 20.96 -9.68
CA LYS A 125 -21.75 19.55 -9.57
C LYS A 125 -20.54 18.64 -9.82
N PHE A 126 -19.77 18.91 -10.86
CA PHE A 126 -18.58 18.13 -11.20
C PHE A 126 -17.51 18.16 -10.11
N PHE A 127 -17.27 19.35 -9.53
CA PHE A 127 -16.27 19.53 -8.48
C PHE A 127 -16.71 18.97 -7.12
N GLU A 128 -18.01 19.07 -6.77
CA GLU A 128 -18.56 18.52 -5.53
C GLU A 128 -18.49 16.98 -5.53
N GLU A 129 -18.83 16.34 -6.65
CA GLU A 129 -18.76 14.90 -6.80
C GLU A 129 -17.32 14.33 -6.66
N ARG A 130 -16.29 15.18 -6.82
CA ARG A 130 -14.88 14.83 -6.77
C ARG A 130 -14.11 15.46 -5.61
N GLU A 131 -14.83 16.18 -4.76
CA GLU A 131 -14.24 16.96 -3.66
C GLU A 131 -13.10 17.89 -4.09
N TYR A 132 -13.20 18.50 -5.28
CA TYR A 132 -12.21 19.44 -5.78
C TYR A 132 -12.33 20.81 -5.09
N HIS A 133 -12.02 20.84 -3.79
CA HIS A 133 -12.21 21.99 -2.90
C HIS A 133 -11.48 23.24 -3.39
N GLN A 134 -10.30 23.09 -4.01
CA GLN A 134 -9.57 24.21 -4.60
C GLN A 134 -10.36 24.84 -5.78
N HIS A 135 -10.95 24.03 -6.63
CA HIS A 135 -11.77 24.50 -7.75
C HIS A 135 -13.09 25.09 -7.26
N LEU A 136 -13.73 24.50 -6.25
CA LEU A 136 -14.93 25.06 -5.59
C LEU A 136 -14.63 26.41 -4.96
N TYR A 137 -13.51 26.59 -4.30
CA TYR A 137 -13.06 27.87 -3.77
C TYR A 137 -12.90 28.93 -4.88
N LYS A 138 -12.26 28.57 -6.01
CA LYS A 138 -12.13 29.46 -7.19
C LYS A 138 -13.49 29.77 -7.80
N LEU A 139 -14.38 28.76 -7.90
CA LEU A 139 -15.72 28.89 -8.45
C LEU A 139 -16.56 29.92 -7.68
N CYS A 140 -16.52 29.87 -6.34
CA CYS A 140 -17.19 30.85 -5.48
C CYS A 140 -16.75 32.29 -5.76
N ALA A 141 -15.49 32.53 -6.17
CA ALA A 141 -15.05 33.87 -6.54
C ALA A 141 -15.69 34.38 -7.83
N TYR A 142 -15.90 33.49 -8.82
CA TYR A 142 -16.65 33.85 -10.04
C TYR A 142 -18.13 34.07 -9.77
N GLU A 143 -18.74 33.24 -8.92
CA GLU A 143 -20.13 33.35 -8.50
C GLU A 143 -20.37 34.68 -7.76
N TYR A 144 -19.50 35.03 -6.81
CA TYR A 144 -19.54 36.33 -6.14
C TYR A 144 -19.51 37.50 -7.13
N ASN A 145 -18.57 37.48 -8.08
CA ASN A 145 -18.44 38.52 -9.09
C ASN A 145 -19.66 38.56 -10.04
N LEU A 146 -20.29 37.44 -10.30
CA LEU A 146 -21.48 37.35 -11.15
C LEU A 146 -22.71 37.97 -10.46
N ILE A 147 -22.92 37.64 -9.16
CA ILE A 147 -23.99 38.22 -8.35
C ILE A 147 -23.86 39.76 -8.30
N THR A 148 -22.67 40.29 -8.03
CA THR A 148 -22.44 41.76 -8.01
C THR A 148 -22.63 42.44 -9.36
N LYS A 149 -22.56 41.70 -10.49
CA LYS A 149 -22.83 42.25 -11.83
C LYS A 149 -24.31 42.17 -12.24
N GLN A 150 -25.04 41.16 -11.72
CA GLN A 150 -26.46 40.94 -12.05
C GLN A 150 -27.41 41.65 -11.09
N MET A 151 -26.95 41.97 -9.86
CA MET A 151 -27.70 42.66 -8.80
C MET A 151 -29.12 42.07 -8.61
N PRO A 152 -29.24 40.79 -8.20
CA PRO A 152 -30.54 40.18 -7.92
C PRO A 152 -31.19 40.86 -6.70
N GLN A 153 -32.52 40.68 -6.54
CA GLN A 153 -33.25 41.29 -5.40
C GLN A 153 -32.74 40.84 -4.02
N ASP A 154 -32.21 39.64 -3.93
CA ASP A 154 -31.64 39.00 -2.74
C ASP A 154 -30.10 39.02 -2.75
N GLU A 155 -29.49 39.97 -3.42
CA GLU A 155 -28.01 40.07 -3.61
C GLU A 155 -27.23 39.85 -2.28
N ILE A 156 -27.66 40.51 -1.22
CA ILE A 156 -26.92 40.44 0.07
C ILE A 156 -26.94 39.01 0.64
N GLU A 157 -28.05 38.32 0.56
CA GLU A 157 -28.19 36.95 1.08
C GLU A 157 -27.38 35.97 0.22
N GLU A 158 -27.41 36.13 -1.09
CA GLU A 158 -26.60 35.31 -2.01
C GLU A 158 -25.09 35.53 -1.77
N LEU A 159 -24.66 36.76 -1.59
CA LEU A 159 -23.24 37.06 -1.28
C LEU A 159 -22.83 36.47 0.06
N LYS A 160 -23.68 36.50 1.09
CA LYS A 160 -23.42 35.84 2.39
C LYS A 160 -23.30 34.33 2.22
N ARG A 161 -24.19 33.69 1.44
CA ARG A 161 -24.15 32.24 1.14
C ARG A 161 -22.81 31.87 0.49
N VAL A 162 -22.45 32.54 -0.61
CA VAL A 162 -21.22 32.27 -1.35
C VAL A 162 -19.96 32.46 -0.47
N ASN A 163 -19.93 33.51 0.35
CA ASN A 163 -18.82 33.74 1.28
C ASN A 163 -18.73 32.67 2.37
N LYS A 164 -19.86 32.17 2.87
CA LYS A 164 -19.91 31.07 3.85
C LYS A 164 -19.35 29.79 3.22
N GLU A 165 -19.80 29.43 2.01
CA GLU A 165 -19.30 28.26 1.26
C GLU A 165 -17.81 28.38 0.97
N ARG A 166 -17.36 29.54 0.51
CA ARG A 166 -15.95 29.81 0.23
C ARG A 166 -15.06 29.58 1.45
N ARG A 167 -15.52 30.04 2.63
CA ARG A 167 -14.80 29.80 3.89
C ARG A 167 -14.79 28.32 4.28
N ALA A 168 -15.89 27.59 4.03
CA ALA A 168 -15.97 26.16 4.28
C ALA A 168 -14.98 25.37 3.41
N TYR A 169 -14.87 25.70 2.11
CA TYR A 169 -13.89 25.04 1.23
C TYR A 169 -12.45 25.37 1.63
N LEU A 170 -12.17 26.62 2.00
CA LEU A 170 -10.84 26.99 2.50
C LEU A 170 -10.46 26.23 3.76
N ARG A 171 -11.42 26.06 4.70
CA ARG A 171 -11.20 25.28 5.92
C ARG A 171 -10.89 23.81 5.60
N LYS A 172 -11.62 23.18 4.67
CA LYS A 172 -11.34 21.81 4.26
C LYS A 172 -9.94 21.64 3.69
N LEU A 173 -9.47 22.58 2.87
CA LEU A 173 -8.10 22.59 2.36
C LEU A 173 -7.06 22.76 3.47
N ASP A 174 -7.32 23.63 4.44
CA ASP A 174 -6.44 23.85 5.60
C ASP A 174 -6.35 22.59 6.46
N ASP A 175 -7.49 21.93 6.73
CA ASP A 175 -7.54 20.67 7.48
C ASP A 175 -6.76 19.54 6.76
N GLU A 176 -6.85 19.46 5.42
CA GLU A 176 -6.06 18.52 4.60
C GLU A 176 -4.54 18.79 4.72
N LEU A 177 -4.13 20.04 4.61
CA LEU A 177 -2.71 20.40 4.75
C LEU A 177 -2.19 20.08 6.15
N LEU A 178 -2.96 20.43 7.17
CA LEU A 178 -2.56 20.16 8.55
C LEU A 178 -2.40 18.66 8.81
N ILE A 179 -3.32 17.82 8.33
CA ILE A 179 -3.20 16.37 8.55
C ILE A 179 -2.02 15.76 7.76
N PHE A 180 -1.66 16.31 6.60
CA PHE A 180 -0.46 15.91 5.86
C PHE A 180 0.80 16.25 6.67
N ASP A 181 0.89 17.47 7.19
CA ASP A 181 2.02 17.90 8.04
C ASP A 181 2.19 17.00 9.27
N LEU A 182 1.09 16.68 9.96
CA LEU A 182 1.12 15.77 11.12
C LEU A 182 1.54 14.35 10.73
N SER A 183 1.07 13.86 9.57
CA SER A 183 1.47 12.55 9.05
C SER A 183 2.96 12.49 8.73
N ASP A 184 3.51 13.56 8.13
CA ASP A 184 4.92 13.65 7.78
C ASP A 184 5.81 13.76 9.03
N GLN A 185 5.39 14.52 10.04
CA GLN A 185 6.08 14.61 11.33
C GLN A 185 6.16 13.25 12.05
N LEU A 186 5.18 12.34 11.90
CA LEU A 186 5.21 10.99 12.47
C LEU A 186 6.10 10.01 11.68
N THR A 187 6.47 10.32 10.45
CA THR A 187 7.20 9.38 9.58
C THR A 187 8.56 8.94 10.14
N PRO A 188 9.43 9.83 10.68
CA PRO A 188 10.69 9.43 11.30
C PRO A 188 10.47 8.46 12.48
N TYR A 189 9.58 8.79 13.39
CA TYR A 189 9.25 7.97 14.57
C TYR A 189 8.69 6.60 14.20
N HIS A 190 7.87 6.56 13.15
CA HIS A 190 7.35 5.28 12.64
C HIS A 190 8.47 4.38 12.12
N ARG A 191 9.45 4.93 11.38
CA ARG A 191 10.62 4.20 10.90
C ARG A 191 11.49 3.70 12.06
N GLU A 192 11.78 4.57 13.03
CA GLU A 192 12.56 4.21 14.21
C GLU A 192 11.89 3.09 15.02
N LYS A 193 10.57 3.15 15.16
CA LYS A 193 9.80 2.09 15.82
C LYS A 193 9.85 0.76 15.04
N GLN A 194 9.77 0.81 13.71
CA GLN A 194 9.94 -0.38 12.86
C GLN A 194 11.33 -1.00 13.02
N LEU A 195 12.35 -0.20 13.32
CA LEU A 195 13.72 -0.60 13.54
C LEU A 195 14.01 -0.98 15.02
N ASN A 196 13.00 -1.03 15.87
CA ASN A 196 13.10 -1.28 17.32
C ASN A 196 14.11 -0.36 18.04
N LEU A 197 14.30 0.87 17.55
CA LEU A 197 15.12 1.86 18.21
C LEU A 197 14.33 2.47 19.38
N ASN A 198 14.82 2.28 20.61
CA ASN A 198 14.23 2.86 21.80
C ASN A 198 14.57 4.36 21.85
N GLN A 199 13.59 5.22 21.62
CA GLN A 199 13.68 6.64 21.91
C GLN A 199 12.53 7.06 22.84
N ASP A 200 12.83 7.97 23.76
CA ASP A 200 11.83 8.64 24.58
C ASP A 200 11.13 9.74 23.75
N PHE A 201 9.98 9.41 23.20
CA PHE A 201 9.16 10.28 22.33
C PHE A 201 8.34 11.30 23.16
N THR A 202 8.92 12.19 23.92
CA THR A 202 8.14 12.87 24.96
C THR A 202 7.49 14.20 24.55
N GLY A 203 8.18 15.08 23.85
CA GLY A 203 7.66 16.44 23.57
C GLY A 203 6.84 16.54 22.28
N GLU A 204 7.44 16.21 21.16
CA GLU A 204 6.85 16.43 19.83
C GLU A 204 5.62 15.55 19.57
N ILE A 205 5.63 14.29 20.01
CA ILE A 205 4.46 13.40 19.89
C ILE A 205 3.28 13.90 20.72
N VAL A 206 3.53 14.53 21.86
CA VAL A 206 2.46 15.12 22.68
C VAL A 206 1.76 16.25 21.91
N ASP A 207 2.50 17.12 21.25
CA ASP A 207 1.94 18.21 20.45
C ASP A 207 1.12 17.67 19.26
N ILE A 208 1.60 16.61 18.59
CA ILE A 208 0.84 15.94 17.53
C ILE A 208 -0.47 15.35 18.06
N ILE A 209 -0.46 14.74 19.25
CA ILE A 209 -1.66 14.19 19.88
C ILE A 209 -2.71 15.28 20.13
N TYR A 210 -2.30 16.44 20.66
CA TYR A 210 -3.21 17.57 20.88
C TYR A 210 -3.82 18.09 19.58
N GLN A 211 -3.00 18.28 18.55
CA GLN A 211 -3.49 18.72 17.24
C GLN A 211 -4.44 17.70 16.59
N LEU A 212 -4.15 16.40 16.68
CA LEU A 212 -5.06 15.34 16.21
C LEU A 212 -6.38 15.34 16.97
N LYS A 213 -6.37 15.65 18.27
CA LYS A 213 -7.58 15.74 19.07
C LYS A 213 -8.45 16.92 18.62
N ASP A 214 -7.87 18.08 18.33
CA ASP A 214 -8.60 19.25 17.80
C ASP A 214 -9.22 18.99 16.43
N LEU A 215 -8.58 18.13 15.61
CA LEU A 215 -9.10 17.71 14.31
C LEU A 215 -10.22 16.66 14.41
N GLU A 216 -10.37 15.95 15.54
CA GLU A 216 -11.39 14.91 15.71
C GLU A 216 -12.81 15.46 15.60
N ASP A 217 -13.08 16.63 16.18
CA ASP A 217 -14.38 17.28 16.10
C ASP A 217 -14.78 17.68 14.67
N ARG A 218 -13.80 17.78 13.76
CA ARG A 218 -14.01 18.14 12.36
C ARG A 218 -14.10 16.91 11.45
N PHE A 219 -13.92 15.69 11.99
CA PHE A 219 -13.82 14.46 11.21
C PHE A 219 -15.05 14.22 10.35
N GLU A 220 -16.25 14.35 10.88
CA GLU A 220 -17.47 14.04 10.14
C GLU A 220 -17.73 15.02 8.98
N GLU A 221 -17.42 16.31 9.14
CA GLU A 221 -17.56 17.35 8.12
C GLU A 221 -16.37 17.41 7.16
N GLY A 222 -15.29 16.70 7.45
CA GLY A 222 -14.06 16.67 6.67
C GLY A 222 -14.25 16.02 5.30
N SER A 223 -13.32 16.33 4.37
CA SER A 223 -13.24 15.65 3.07
C SER A 223 -12.87 14.17 3.24
N MET A 224 -13.11 13.35 2.20
CA MET A 224 -12.67 11.96 2.23
C MET A 224 -11.14 11.85 2.28
N THR A 225 -10.43 12.75 1.60
CA THR A 225 -8.96 12.87 1.71
C THR A 225 -8.54 13.11 3.16
N PHE A 226 -9.13 14.11 3.83
CA PHE A 226 -8.86 14.37 5.25
C PHE A 226 -9.15 13.14 6.11
N LYS A 227 -10.33 12.50 5.97
CA LYS A 227 -10.73 11.31 6.73
C LYS A 227 -9.74 10.15 6.58
N LEU A 228 -9.28 9.90 5.36
CA LEU A 228 -8.29 8.86 5.08
C LEU A 228 -6.95 9.16 5.77
N PHE A 229 -6.41 10.35 5.57
CA PHE A 229 -5.12 10.71 6.16
C PHE A 229 -5.18 10.82 7.68
N TYR A 230 -6.26 11.36 8.24
CA TYR A 230 -6.48 11.40 9.69
C TYR A 230 -6.47 9.98 10.29
N THR A 231 -7.21 9.06 9.68
CA THR A 231 -7.29 7.67 10.16
C THR A 231 -5.94 6.96 10.03
N ARG A 232 -5.20 7.19 8.94
CA ARG A 232 -3.84 6.66 8.73
C ARG A 232 -2.84 7.24 9.72
N THR A 233 -2.93 8.53 10.01
CA THR A 233 -2.07 9.21 10.99
C THR A 233 -2.32 8.67 12.40
N LYS A 234 -3.58 8.43 12.79
CA LYS A 234 -3.92 7.76 14.06
C LYS A 234 -3.39 6.32 14.12
N GLU A 235 -3.50 5.56 13.05
CA GLU A 235 -2.94 4.21 12.96
C GLU A 235 -1.43 4.21 13.26
N ARG A 236 -0.67 5.09 12.60
CA ARG A 236 0.77 5.26 12.83
C ARG A 236 1.09 5.69 14.25
N LEU A 237 0.35 6.66 14.79
CA LEU A 237 0.53 7.13 16.17
C LEU A 237 0.33 5.99 17.18
N TYR A 238 -0.73 5.18 17.03
CA TYR A 238 -0.98 4.05 17.92
C TYR A 238 0.10 2.96 17.80
N TYR A 239 0.60 2.73 16.60
CA TYR A 239 1.74 1.83 16.39
C TYR A 239 2.99 2.32 17.13
N ILE A 240 3.35 3.60 16.98
CA ILE A 240 4.49 4.24 17.67
C ILE A 240 4.33 4.11 19.20
N LYS A 241 3.12 4.34 19.72
CA LYS A 241 2.79 4.23 21.15
C LYS A 241 2.70 2.79 21.66
N SER A 242 3.04 1.78 20.86
CA SER A 242 2.86 0.36 21.22
C SER A 242 1.44 0.00 21.66
N GLN A 243 0.43 0.56 20.98
CA GLN A 243 -0.99 0.27 21.16
C GLN A 243 -1.53 -0.50 19.94
N PRO A 244 -1.15 -1.79 19.76
CA PRO A 244 -1.37 -2.52 18.52
C PRO A 244 -2.86 -2.72 18.21
N ILE A 245 -3.71 -2.93 19.21
CA ILE A 245 -5.17 -3.09 19.01
C ILE A 245 -5.77 -1.81 18.45
N LYS A 246 -5.44 -0.63 19.01
CA LYS A 246 -5.92 0.66 18.50
C LYS A 246 -5.39 0.97 17.11
N SER A 247 -4.15 0.56 16.83
CA SER A 247 -3.56 0.66 15.50
C SER A 247 -4.36 -0.18 14.49
N LEU A 248 -4.69 -1.43 14.84
CA LEU A 248 -5.49 -2.31 13.99
C LEU A 248 -6.93 -1.79 13.80
N GLN A 249 -7.57 -1.25 14.84
CA GLN A 249 -8.88 -0.59 14.74
C GLN A 249 -8.86 0.60 13.77
N SER A 250 -7.80 1.41 13.82
CA SER A 250 -7.63 2.52 12.88
C SER A 250 -7.38 2.03 11.46
N SER A 251 -6.62 0.95 11.28
CA SER A 251 -6.44 0.28 9.99
C SER A 251 -7.77 -0.24 9.43
N HIS A 252 -8.60 -0.90 10.25
CA HIS A 252 -9.96 -1.33 9.88
C HIS A 252 -10.80 -0.14 9.38
N ARG A 253 -10.85 0.95 10.16
CA ARG A 253 -11.59 2.16 9.77
C ARG A 253 -11.07 2.74 8.45
N TYR A 254 -9.77 2.74 8.23
CA TYR A 254 -9.16 3.22 7.00
C TYR A 254 -9.58 2.40 5.77
N VAL A 255 -9.46 1.07 5.82
CA VAL A 255 -9.84 0.22 4.68
C VAL A 255 -11.34 0.25 4.43
N ARG A 256 -12.16 0.41 5.47
CA ARG A 256 -13.60 0.59 5.37
C ARG A 256 -13.95 1.90 4.65
N ILE A 257 -13.36 3.03 5.05
CA ILE A 257 -13.55 4.31 4.35
C ILE A 257 -13.16 4.16 2.87
N ARG A 258 -12.05 3.51 2.56
CA ARG A 258 -11.62 3.25 1.17
C ARG A 258 -12.61 2.39 0.39
N ARG A 259 -13.11 1.32 0.97
CA ARG A 259 -14.13 0.45 0.36
C ARG A 259 -15.39 1.22 -0.01
N ASP A 260 -15.83 2.10 0.88
CA ASP A 260 -17.08 2.84 0.76
C ASP A 260 -16.92 4.14 -0.06
N LEU A 261 -15.71 4.46 -0.55
CA LEU A 261 -15.48 5.63 -1.41
C LEU A 261 -16.30 5.56 -2.70
N PRO A 262 -16.96 6.66 -3.10
CA PRO A 262 -17.52 6.80 -4.44
C PRO A 262 -16.46 6.53 -5.52
N GLU A 263 -16.84 5.92 -6.64
CA GLU A 263 -15.92 5.56 -7.73
C GLU A 263 -15.06 6.75 -8.20
N LYS A 264 -15.65 7.96 -8.24
CA LYS A 264 -14.99 9.20 -8.67
C LYS A 264 -13.89 9.69 -7.70
N LEU A 265 -13.86 9.18 -6.46
CA LEU A 265 -12.84 9.50 -5.46
C LEU A 265 -11.80 8.38 -5.29
N ARG A 266 -11.94 7.27 -6.01
CA ARG A 266 -10.99 6.16 -5.97
C ARG A 266 -9.78 6.46 -6.85
N TYR A 267 -8.60 6.47 -6.25
CA TYR A 267 -7.36 6.74 -6.99
C TYR A 267 -6.87 5.54 -7.79
N SER A 268 -6.93 4.32 -7.21
CA SER A 268 -6.39 3.12 -7.84
C SER A 268 -6.87 1.85 -7.14
N GLN A 269 -7.43 0.93 -7.90
CA GLN A 269 -7.81 -0.40 -7.40
C GLN A 269 -6.59 -1.23 -6.96
N SER A 270 -5.43 -0.99 -7.56
CA SER A 270 -4.17 -1.61 -7.11
C SER A 270 -3.77 -1.12 -5.72
N ALA A 271 -4.00 0.17 -5.42
CA ALA A 271 -3.79 0.71 -4.09
C ALA A 271 -4.81 0.15 -3.09
N ASP A 272 -6.08 -0.02 -3.48
CA ASP A 272 -7.12 -0.64 -2.64
C ASP A 272 -6.74 -2.08 -2.28
N LEU A 273 -6.27 -2.85 -3.26
CA LEU A 273 -5.78 -4.22 -3.03
C LEU A 273 -4.62 -4.26 -2.02
N ASN A 274 -3.66 -3.33 -2.14
CA ASN A 274 -2.54 -3.25 -1.22
C ASN A 274 -3.01 -2.94 0.21
N GLU A 275 -3.93 -2.01 0.36
CA GLU A 275 -4.40 -1.57 1.69
C GLU A 275 -5.22 -2.66 2.39
N VAL A 276 -6.10 -3.35 1.65
CA VAL A 276 -6.84 -4.49 2.19
C VAL A 276 -5.87 -5.63 2.55
N GLY A 277 -4.91 -5.94 1.69
CA GLY A 277 -3.89 -6.94 1.96
C GLY A 277 -3.04 -6.61 3.20
N ASN A 278 -2.58 -5.37 3.33
CA ASN A 278 -1.83 -4.91 4.51
C ASN A 278 -2.66 -5.02 5.80
N HIS A 279 -3.96 -4.70 5.73
CA HIS A 279 -4.86 -4.84 6.87
C HIS A 279 -5.05 -6.30 7.29
N ILE A 280 -5.27 -7.20 6.32
CA ILE A 280 -5.36 -8.66 6.57
C ILE A 280 -4.06 -9.16 7.18
N THR A 281 -2.88 -8.77 6.65
CA THR A 281 -1.58 -9.17 7.21
C THR A 281 -1.45 -8.74 8.67
N LYS A 282 -1.78 -7.49 9.01
CA LYS A 282 -1.78 -7.02 10.41
C LYS A 282 -2.75 -7.79 11.30
N SER A 283 -3.91 -8.17 10.76
CA SER A 283 -4.91 -8.96 11.48
C SER A 283 -4.39 -10.38 11.76
N ILE A 284 -3.66 -10.97 10.81
CA ILE A 284 -2.96 -12.26 10.98
C ILE A 284 -1.89 -12.16 12.08
N GLU A 285 -1.02 -11.16 12.00
CA GLU A 285 0.04 -10.93 12.99
C GLU A 285 -0.51 -10.76 14.41
N MET A 286 -1.71 -10.22 14.54
CA MET A 286 -2.39 -9.99 15.81
C MET A 286 -3.40 -11.09 16.20
N TRP A 287 -3.53 -12.15 15.42
CA TRP A 287 -4.48 -13.26 15.65
C TRP A 287 -5.95 -12.82 15.70
N PHE A 288 -6.32 -11.79 14.97
CA PHE A 288 -7.70 -11.35 14.78
C PHE A 288 -8.38 -12.17 13.67
N VAL A 289 -8.65 -13.44 13.96
CA VAL A 289 -9.09 -14.45 12.99
C VAL A 289 -10.39 -14.09 12.28
N ASP A 290 -11.35 -13.53 13.02
CA ASP A 290 -12.65 -13.16 12.45
C ASP A 290 -12.54 -11.90 11.58
N GLU A 291 -11.56 -11.02 11.88
CA GLU A 291 -11.22 -9.86 11.05
C GLU A 291 -10.63 -10.28 9.70
N VAL A 292 -9.72 -11.28 9.71
CA VAL A 292 -9.18 -11.87 8.47
C VAL A 292 -10.31 -12.42 7.61
N GLU A 293 -11.22 -13.21 8.20
CA GLU A 293 -12.36 -13.81 7.49
C GLU A 293 -13.32 -12.75 6.92
N TYR A 294 -13.53 -11.65 7.64
CA TYR A 294 -14.38 -10.55 7.21
C TYR A 294 -13.85 -9.83 5.96
N TRP A 295 -12.51 -9.59 5.89
CA TRP A 295 -11.90 -8.84 4.79
C TRP A 295 -11.46 -9.70 3.59
N LEU A 296 -11.33 -11.00 3.75
CA LEU A 296 -10.88 -11.91 2.69
C LEU A 296 -11.74 -11.84 1.40
N PRO A 297 -13.09 -11.79 1.46
CA PRO A 297 -13.93 -11.67 0.27
C PRO A 297 -13.73 -10.36 -0.50
N GLU A 298 -13.25 -9.28 0.13
CA GLU A 298 -13.03 -7.99 -0.54
C GLU A 298 -11.96 -8.08 -1.63
N LEU A 299 -10.98 -8.98 -1.49
CA LEU A 299 -9.98 -9.24 -2.52
C LEU A 299 -10.62 -9.70 -3.84
N GLU A 300 -11.63 -10.57 -3.77
CA GLU A 300 -12.36 -11.06 -4.94
C GLU A 300 -13.21 -9.95 -5.59
N ILE A 301 -13.82 -9.08 -4.78
CA ILE A 301 -14.56 -7.92 -5.29
C ILE A 301 -13.63 -7.01 -6.11
N ILE A 302 -12.43 -6.73 -5.59
CA ILE A 302 -11.42 -5.91 -6.28
C ILE A 302 -10.97 -6.60 -7.60
N ALA A 303 -10.77 -7.92 -7.60
CA ALA A 303 -10.39 -8.67 -8.80
C ALA A 303 -11.47 -8.65 -9.89
N THR A 304 -12.76 -8.67 -9.51
CA THR A 304 -13.87 -8.57 -10.47
C THR A 304 -13.92 -7.22 -11.15
N GLN A 305 -13.57 -6.16 -10.43
CA GLN A 305 -13.53 -4.79 -10.95
C GLN A 305 -12.30 -4.54 -11.85
N ASN A 306 -11.19 -5.26 -11.63
CA ASN A 306 -9.98 -5.12 -12.43
C ASN A 306 -9.30 -6.47 -12.69
N LYS A 307 -9.57 -7.02 -13.87
CA LYS A 307 -9.04 -8.32 -14.30
C LYS A 307 -7.50 -8.40 -14.35
N ASN A 308 -6.81 -7.26 -14.48
CA ASN A 308 -5.34 -7.24 -14.47
C ASN A 308 -4.76 -7.58 -13.07
N LEU A 309 -5.55 -7.43 -12.01
CA LEU A 309 -5.17 -7.78 -10.65
C LEU A 309 -5.46 -9.24 -10.28
N ARG A 310 -6.20 -9.98 -11.12
CA ARG A 310 -6.67 -11.35 -10.85
C ARG A 310 -5.54 -12.25 -10.34
N HIS A 311 -4.46 -12.33 -11.09
CA HIS A 311 -3.33 -13.19 -10.72
C HIS A 311 -2.76 -12.86 -9.32
N ARG A 312 -2.64 -11.57 -9.01
CA ARG A 312 -2.14 -11.12 -7.72
C ARG A 312 -3.12 -11.44 -6.60
N VAL A 313 -4.42 -11.27 -6.84
CA VAL A 313 -5.46 -11.62 -5.88
C VAL A 313 -5.48 -13.13 -5.62
N ASP A 314 -5.30 -13.97 -6.64
CA ASP A 314 -5.25 -15.42 -6.46
C ASP A 314 -4.12 -15.84 -5.51
N LEU A 315 -2.93 -15.25 -5.66
CA LEU A 315 -1.78 -15.49 -4.77
C LEU A 315 -2.06 -15.05 -3.32
N MET A 316 -2.57 -13.81 -3.16
CA MET A 316 -2.90 -13.27 -1.84
C MET A 316 -4.01 -14.07 -1.15
N ASN A 317 -5.04 -14.43 -1.91
CA ASN A 317 -6.19 -15.18 -1.40
C ASN A 317 -5.77 -16.57 -0.91
N TRP A 318 -4.90 -17.25 -1.67
CA TRP A 318 -4.36 -18.54 -1.26
C TRP A 318 -3.56 -18.40 0.04
N HIS A 319 -2.59 -17.48 0.11
CA HIS A 319 -1.78 -17.22 1.31
C HIS A 319 -2.65 -16.89 2.53
N PHE A 320 -3.60 -15.96 2.39
CA PHE A 320 -4.45 -15.56 3.53
C PHE A 320 -5.42 -16.66 3.99
N ARG A 321 -5.94 -17.48 3.07
CA ARG A 321 -6.73 -18.67 3.44
C ARG A 321 -5.89 -19.69 4.20
N PHE A 322 -4.64 -19.89 3.77
CA PHE A 322 -3.69 -20.75 4.47
C PHE A 322 -3.43 -20.23 5.88
N GLN A 323 -3.10 -18.96 6.02
CA GLN A 323 -2.86 -18.33 7.33
C GLN A 323 -4.12 -18.37 8.22
N LEU A 324 -5.31 -18.15 7.68
CA LEU A 324 -6.57 -18.24 8.44
C LEU A 324 -6.79 -19.64 9.03
N LEU A 325 -6.54 -20.71 8.26
CA LEU A 325 -6.64 -22.07 8.73
C LEU A 325 -5.61 -22.38 9.83
N LEU A 326 -4.38 -21.87 9.68
CA LEU A 326 -3.36 -21.97 10.72
C LEU A 326 -3.78 -21.27 12.02
N LEU A 327 -4.22 -20.03 11.94
CA LEU A 327 -4.67 -19.26 13.11
C LEU A 327 -5.82 -19.97 13.84
N ARG A 328 -6.66 -20.72 13.13
CA ARG A 328 -7.73 -21.54 13.69
C ARG A 328 -7.28 -22.92 14.18
N GLY A 329 -6.01 -23.24 14.05
CA GLY A 329 -5.47 -24.56 14.42
C GLY A 329 -5.98 -25.70 13.53
N GLN A 330 -6.49 -25.40 12.34
CA GLN A 330 -7.12 -26.37 11.42
C GLN A 330 -6.14 -26.91 10.39
N VAL A 331 -4.98 -27.43 10.85
CA VAL A 331 -3.90 -27.91 9.98
C VAL A 331 -4.36 -29.03 9.04
N ASP A 332 -5.29 -29.89 9.49
CA ASP A 332 -5.81 -30.99 8.66
C ASP A 332 -6.52 -30.49 7.40
N LYS A 333 -7.17 -29.32 7.46
CA LYS A 333 -7.84 -28.70 6.30
C LYS A 333 -6.87 -28.07 5.30
N LEU A 334 -5.61 -27.87 5.68
CA LEU A 334 -4.59 -27.35 4.76
C LEU A 334 -4.28 -28.33 3.63
N THR A 335 -4.50 -29.64 3.83
CA THR A 335 -4.20 -30.66 2.83
C THR A 335 -4.95 -30.40 1.51
N ASP A 336 -6.25 -30.08 1.59
CA ASP A 336 -7.06 -29.77 0.40
C ASP A 336 -6.57 -28.48 -0.27
N LEU A 337 -6.29 -27.45 0.52
CA LEU A 337 -5.81 -26.15 0.01
C LEU A 337 -4.44 -26.29 -0.65
N VAL A 338 -3.52 -27.06 -0.07
CA VAL A 338 -2.20 -27.35 -0.65
C VAL A 338 -2.34 -28.11 -1.96
N GLY A 339 -3.28 -29.08 -2.04
CA GLY A 339 -3.58 -29.78 -3.28
C GLY A 339 -4.06 -28.85 -4.40
N GLU A 340 -4.89 -27.86 -4.09
CA GLU A 340 -5.32 -26.82 -5.04
C GLU A 340 -4.12 -26.00 -5.55
N LEU A 341 -3.23 -25.56 -4.66
CA LEU A 341 -2.05 -24.78 -5.02
C LEU A 341 -1.09 -25.55 -5.92
N MET A 342 -0.79 -26.81 -5.56
CA MET A 342 0.17 -27.62 -6.32
C MET A 342 -0.25 -27.78 -7.78
N ASN A 343 -1.56 -27.85 -8.07
CA ASN A 343 -2.08 -27.89 -9.43
C ASN A 343 -1.92 -26.58 -10.22
N THR A 344 -1.69 -25.48 -9.54
CA THR A 344 -1.59 -24.13 -10.16
C THR A 344 -0.20 -23.53 -10.05
N LEU A 345 0.71 -24.15 -9.32
CA LEU A 345 2.03 -23.60 -8.98
C LEU A 345 2.87 -23.24 -10.21
N ASP A 346 2.86 -24.08 -11.26
CA ASP A 346 3.61 -23.86 -12.49
C ASP A 346 3.17 -22.57 -13.21
N VAL A 347 1.87 -22.28 -13.20
CA VAL A 347 1.30 -21.05 -13.80
C VAL A 347 1.71 -19.82 -13.01
N LEU A 348 1.89 -19.96 -11.70
CA LEU A 348 2.25 -18.87 -10.80
C LEU A 348 3.75 -18.52 -10.87
N GLN A 349 4.61 -19.46 -11.26
CA GLN A 349 6.05 -19.25 -11.37
C GLN A 349 6.46 -18.36 -12.56
N GLU A 350 5.65 -18.30 -13.61
CA GLU A 350 5.99 -17.55 -14.84
C GLU A 350 5.87 -16.01 -14.70
N LYS A 351 5.19 -15.51 -13.69
CA LYS A 351 4.92 -14.07 -13.55
C LYS A 351 5.63 -13.49 -12.33
N ASN A 352 6.63 -12.69 -12.56
CA ASN A 352 7.49 -11.91 -11.69
C ASN A 352 6.85 -11.29 -10.44
N VAL A 353 6.67 -12.08 -9.37
CA VAL A 353 6.49 -11.51 -8.03
C VAL A 353 7.24 -12.41 -7.03
N ALA A 354 8.56 -12.24 -6.96
CA ALA A 354 9.44 -13.02 -6.08
C ALA A 354 8.93 -13.05 -4.62
N TYR A 355 8.43 -11.93 -4.13
CA TYR A 355 7.84 -11.80 -2.80
C TYR A 355 6.71 -12.83 -2.54
N TYR A 356 5.72 -12.92 -3.43
CA TYR A 356 4.61 -13.87 -3.24
C TYR A 356 5.05 -15.32 -3.42
N ARG A 357 6.04 -15.61 -4.28
CA ARG A 357 6.58 -16.97 -4.39
C ARG A 357 7.24 -17.41 -3.09
N VAL A 358 8.05 -16.54 -2.48
CA VAL A 358 8.70 -16.84 -1.19
C VAL A 358 7.67 -17.08 -0.10
N LEU A 359 6.61 -16.26 -0.01
CA LEU A 359 5.50 -16.49 0.92
C LEU A 359 4.84 -17.86 0.72
N LEU A 360 4.55 -18.24 -0.54
CA LEU A 360 3.94 -19.53 -0.84
C LEU A 360 4.88 -20.70 -0.52
N PHE A 361 6.17 -20.58 -0.78
CA PHE A 361 7.16 -21.60 -0.43
C PHE A 361 7.29 -21.72 1.09
N GLU A 362 7.22 -20.60 1.84
CA GLU A 362 7.22 -20.63 3.30
C GLU A 362 5.96 -21.32 3.84
N ASP A 363 4.77 -21.04 3.30
CA ASP A 363 3.53 -21.70 3.66
C ASP A 363 3.60 -23.22 3.40
N LEU A 364 4.14 -23.64 2.24
CA LEU A 364 4.33 -25.05 1.91
C LEU A 364 5.34 -25.73 2.83
N ALA A 365 6.49 -25.07 3.11
CA ALA A 365 7.48 -25.56 4.04
C ALA A 365 6.87 -25.76 5.43
N LEU A 366 6.06 -24.81 5.89
CA LEU A 366 5.38 -24.89 7.18
C LEU A 366 4.32 -25.99 7.22
N TYR A 367 3.52 -26.15 6.15
CA TYR A 367 2.56 -27.26 6.06
C TYR A 367 3.25 -28.61 6.23
N HIS A 368 4.30 -28.88 5.45
CA HIS A 368 5.05 -30.12 5.54
C HIS A 368 5.72 -30.29 6.90
N PHE A 369 6.23 -29.20 7.49
CA PHE A 369 6.78 -29.22 8.84
C PHE A 369 5.72 -29.62 9.90
N LEU A 370 4.52 -29.02 9.86
CA LEU A 370 3.44 -29.29 10.81
C LEU A 370 2.79 -30.68 10.63
N THR A 371 2.96 -31.28 9.46
CA THR A 371 2.50 -32.65 9.16
C THR A 371 3.58 -33.71 9.31
N ASP A 372 4.69 -33.38 10.00
CA ASP A 372 5.84 -34.23 10.28
C ASP A 372 6.58 -34.74 9.01
N ASN A 373 6.37 -34.10 7.85
CA ASN A 373 7.06 -34.39 6.59
C ASN A 373 8.31 -33.51 6.44
N PHE A 374 9.31 -33.74 7.26
CA PHE A 374 10.47 -32.85 7.40
C PHE A 374 11.37 -32.80 6.15
N GLU A 375 11.44 -33.86 5.38
CA GLU A 375 12.25 -33.92 4.15
C GLU A 375 11.64 -32.99 3.09
N GLU A 376 10.34 -33.07 2.85
CA GLU A 376 9.63 -32.19 1.93
C GLU A 376 9.64 -30.74 2.41
N SER A 377 9.55 -30.51 3.73
CA SER A 377 9.72 -29.17 4.31
C SER A 377 11.07 -28.56 3.95
N LEU A 378 12.16 -29.36 4.07
CA LEU A 378 13.51 -28.91 3.70
C LEU A 378 13.66 -28.65 2.19
N GLU A 379 12.97 -29.39 1.32
CA GLU A 379 12.96 -29.09 -0.11
C GLU A 379 12.38 -27.71 -0.42
N TRP A 380 11.27 -27.33 0.23
CA TRP A 380 10.69 -25.99 0.05
C TRP A 380 11.55 -24.90 0.66
N ILE A 381 12.17 -25.13 1.81
CA ILE A 381 13.13 -24.21 2.43
C ILE A 381 14.33 -23.96 1.50
N ASN A 382 14.86 -24.98 0.85
CA ASN A 382 15.95 -24.84 -0.12
C ASN A 382 15.54 -23.95 -1.31
N ARG A 383 14.32 -24.07 -1.82
CA ARG A 383 13.80 -23.19 -2.88
C ARG A 383 13.72 -21.73 -2.43
N ILE A 384 13.38 -21.46 -1.15
CA ILE A 384 13.42 -20.10 -0.59
C ILE A 384 14.84 -19.53 -0.62
N PHE A 385 15.84 -20.34 -0.23
CA PHE A 385 17.24 -19.91 -0.22
C PHE A 385 17.85 -19.75 -1.62
N GLU A 386 17.27 -20.37 -2.64
CA GLU A 386 17.67 -20.19 -4.05
C GLU A 386 17.16 -18.89 -4.69
N GLU A 387 16.15 -18.25 -4.08
CA GLU A 387 15.65 -16.96 -4.57
C GLU A 387 16.69 -15.86 -4.40
N LYS A 388 17.03 -15.20 -5.50
CA LYS A 388 18.12 -14.21 -5.57
C LYS A 388 17.68 -12.77 -5.25
N ASP A 389 16.46 -12.59 -4.79
CA ASP A 389 15.96 -11.25 -4.50
C ASP A 389 16.68 -10.65 -3.29
N THR A 390 17.14 -9.41 -3.45
CA THR A 390 17.90 -8.68 -2.42
C THR A 390 17.04 -7.75 -1.58
N ASP A 391 15.71 -7.79 -1.74
CA ASP A 391 14.77 -6.98 -0.96
C ASP A 391 14.81 -7.40 0.52
N ASP A 392 14.85 -6.43 1.42
CA ASP A 392 14.91 -6.66 2.86
C ASP A 392 13.71 -7.46 3.38
N TRP A 393 12.53 -7.33 2.75
CA TRP A 393 11.36 -8.12 3.09
C TRP A 393 11.54 -9.61 2.79
N VAL A 394 12.12 -9.94 1.63
CA VAL A 394 12.44 -11.33 1.28
C VAL A 394 13.47 -11.90 2.24
N ARG A 395 14.50 -11.11 2.59
CA ARG A 395 15.49 -11.53 3.60
C ARG A 395 14.88 -11.79 4.96
N LYS A 396 13.91 -10.99 5.43
CA LYS A 396 13.20 -11.23 6.70
C LYS A 396 12.40 -12.52 6.68
N LEU A 397 11.74 -12.85 5.58
CA LEU A 397 11.02 -14.13 5.42
C LEU A 397 11.98 -15.32 5.51
N THR A 398 13.20 -15.22 4.97
CA THR A 398 14.20 -16.30 5.06
C THR A 398 14.63 -16.63 6.50
N ILE A 399 14.46 -15.71 7.45
CA ILE A 399 14.78 -15.98 8.87
C ILE A 399 13.85 -17.05 9.47
N ASN A 400 12.56 -17.04 9.13
CA ASN A 400 11.63 -18.10 9.57
C ASN A 400 12.04 -19.45 9.02
N SER A 401 12.46 -19.48 7.75
CA SER A 401 12.91 -20.69 7.05
C SER A 401 14.16 -21.28 7.73
N HIS A 402 15.11 -20.47 8.17
CA HIS A 402 16.28 -20.96 8.93
C HIS A 402 15.89 -21.60 10.27
N LEU A 403 14.88 -21.06 10.97
CA LEU A 403 14.40 -21.68 12.21
C LEU A 403 13.75 -23.04 11.93
N MET A 404 12.90 -23.11 10.90
CA MET A 404 12.29 -24.38 10.48
C MET A 404 13.34 -25.39 10.02
N GLU A 405 14.38 -24.96 9.29
CA GLU A 405 15.51 -25.80 8.88
C GLU A 405 16.19 -26.47 10.08
N ILE A 406 16.52 -25.69 11.12
CA ILE A 406 17.13 -26.20 12.36
C ILE A 406 16.23 -27.25 13.02
N MET A 407 14.93 -26.95 13.15
CA MET A 407 13.96 -27.85 13.79
C MET A 407 13.69 -29.11 12.96
N ALA A 408 13.61 -29.01 11.63
CA ALA A 408 13.44 -30.14 10.73
C ALA A 408 14.63 -31.09 10.78
N HIS A 409 15.87 -30.58 10.72
CA HIS A 409 17.07 -31.39 10.88
C HIS A 409 17.18 -32.02 12.25
N PHE A 410 16.69 -31.36 13.28
CA PHE A 410 16.61 -31.98 14.61
C PHE A 410 15.67 -33.20 14.60
N ASN A 411 14.48 -33.07 14.02
CA ASN A 411 13.50 -34.17 13.96
C ASN A 411 14.01 -35.35 13.12
N LEU A 412 14.80 -35.08 12.07
CA LEU A 412 15.47 -36.11 11.26
C LEU A 412 16.69 -36.75 11.92
N GLY A 413 17.05 -36.33 13.14
CA GLY A 413 18.22 -36.86 13.85
C GLY A 413 19.55 -36.35 13.34
N ASN A 414 19.59 -35.35 12.51
CA ASN A 414 20.79 -34.75 11.89
C ASN A 414 21.54 -33.83 12.87
N TYR A 415 21.71 -34.24 14.11
CA TYR A 415 22.24 -33.40 15.21
C TYR A 415 23.61 -32.79 14.93
N ARG A 416 24.42 -33.42 14.08
CA ARG A 416 25.77 -32.91 13.71
C ARG A 416 25.71 -31.63 12.89
N LEU A 417 24.62 -31.39 12.19
CA LEU A 417 24.41 -30.19 11.38
C LEU A 417 23.94 -28.98 12.20
N ILE A 418 23.24 -29.21 13.30
CA ILE A 418 22.61 -28.18 14.12
C ILE A 418 23.56 -27.01 14.47
N PRO A 419 24.82 -27.22 14.93
CA PRO A 419 25.70 -26.10 15.25
C PRO A 419 26.02 -25.19 14.07
N SER A 420 26.16 -25.75 12.85
CA SER A 420 26.45 -24.98 11.63
C SER A 420 25.22 -24.22 11.16
N LEU A 421 24.02 -24.82 11.22
CA LEU A 421 22.76 -24.18 10.89
C LEU A 421 22.46 -23.00 11.83
N CYS A 422 22.66 -23.18 13.16
CA CYS A 422 22.53 -22.08 14.11
C CYS A 422 23.49 -20.91 13.82
N LEU A 423 24.70 -21.17 13.35
CA LEU A 423 25.63 -20.12 12.93
C LEU A 423 25.18 -19.43 11.65
N SER A 424 24.62 -20.17 10.70
CA SER A 424 24.04 -19.61 9.47
C SER A 424 22.88 -18.67 9.80
N PHE A 425 21.97 -19.12 10.65
CA PHE A 425 20.86 -18.30 11.16
C PHE A 425 21.37 -17.01 11.86
N GLU A 426 22.30 -17.12 12.81
CA GLU A 426 22.84 -15.95 13.52
C GLU A 426 23.48 -14.94 12.54
N ARG A 427 24.15 -15.41 11.48
CA ARG A 427 24.72 -14.53 10.45
C ARG A 427 23.61 -13.87 9.59
N ALA A 428 22.61 -14.64 9.18
CA ALA A 428 21.48 -14.11 8.41
C ALA A 428 20.74 -13.04 9.20
N ALA A 429 20.41 -13.29 10.47
CA ALA A 429 19.74 -12.33 11.34
C ALA A 429 20.54 -11.04 11.54
N ARG A 430 21.87 -11.13 11.75
CA ARG A 430 22.73 -9.95 11.92
C ARG A 430 22.98 -9.14 10.65
N ASN A 431 22.88 -9.78 9.49
CA ASN A 431 23.04 -9.09 8.20
C ASN A 431 21.82 -8.25 7.81
N LEU A 432 20.70 -8.39 8.51
CA LEU A 432 19.57 -7.48 8.40
C LEU A 432 19.85 -6.19 9.15
N GLU A 433 19.39 -5.09 8.63
CA GLU A 433 19.46 -3.79 9.31
C GLU A 433 18.73 -3.90 10.67
N HIS A 434 19.47 -3.70 11.78
CA HIS A 434 18.96 -3.85 13.15
C HIS A 434 18.52 -5.28 13.56
N GLY A 435 18.94 -6.32 12.84
CA GLY A 435 18.54 -7.70 13.14
C GLY A 435 18.90 -8.19 14.55
N ASP A 436 19.98 -7.69 15.15
CA ASP A 436 20.35 -8.02 16.53
C ASP A 436 19.28 -7.60 17.56
N ASN A 437 18.52 -6.55 17.28
CA ASN A 437 17.42 -6.06 18.15
C ASN A 437 16.07 -6.74 17.82
N GLU A 438 15.85 -7.10 16.56
CA GLU A 438 14.59 -7.71 16.11
C GLU A 438 14.49 -9.19 16.48
N PHE A 439 15.62 -9.94 16.48
CA PHE A 439 15.66 -11.40 16.63
C PHE A 439 16.33 -11.86 17.92
N VAL A 440 16.21 -11.11 19.00
CA VAL A 440 16.91 -11.37 20.28
C VAL A 440 16.59 -12.76 20.84
N GLU A 441 15.31 -13.11 20.91
CA GLU A 441 14.86 -14.38 21.51
C GLU A 441 15.22 -15.57 20.61
N GLU A 442 15.06 -15.41 19.30
CA GLU A 442 15.43 -16.41 18.31
C GLU A 442 16.95 -16.69 18.32
N ILE A 443 17.76 -15.63 18.45
CA ILE A 443 19.22 -15.76 18.59
C ILE A 443 19.59 -16.47 19.91
N LYS A 444 18.94 -16.13 21.02
CA LYS A 444 19.12 -16.84 22.29
C LYS A 444 18.77 -18.31 22.17
N TRP A 445 17.66 -18.62 21.52
CA TRP A 445 17.22 -19.98 21.27
C TRP A 445 18.22 -20.75 20.40
N ALA A 446 18.67 -20.19 19.28
CA ALA A 446 19.65 -20.79 18.40
C ALA A 446 21.00 -21.09 19.14
N ARG A 447 21.42 -20.18 20.02
CA ARG A 447 22.63 -20.41 20.87
C ARG A 447 22.46 -21.56 21.86
N LYS A 448 21.24 -21.75 22.40
CA LYS A 448 20.95 -22.94 23.22
C LYS A 448 20.98 -24.19 22.34
N MET A 449 20.32 -24.17 21.17
CA MET A 449 20.34 -25.29 20.22
C MET A 449 21.73 -25.68 19.75
N LYS A 450 22.63 -24.73 19.54
CA LYS A 450 24.03 -24.97 19.16
C LYS A 450 24.80 -25.81 20.21
N ARG A 451 24.46 -25.69 21.49
CA ARG A 451 25.07 -26.46 22.56
C ARG A 451 24.65 -27.93 22.51
N LEU A 452 23.44 -28.20 22.01
CA LEU A 452 22.86 -29.53 21.89
C LEU A 452 23.69 -30.46 21.00
N GLY A 453 24.20 -29.99 19.86
CA GLY A 453 24.95 -30.79 18.89
C GLY A 453 26.23 -31.42 19.43
N LYS A 454 26.68 -31.09 20.66
CA LYS A 454 27.93 -31.59 21.25
C LYS A 454 27.75 -32.71 22.29
N TYR A 455 26.58 -32.88 22.96
CA TYR A 455 26.54 -33.62 24.24
C TYR A 455 25.30 -34.45 24.55
N ILE A 456 24.32 -34.69 23.66
CA ILE A 456 23.02 -35.23 24.10
C ILE A 456 22.90 -36.74 23.91
N LEU A 457 22.83 -37.41 25.05
CA LEU A 457 22.22 -38.73 25.19
C LEU A 457 20.68 -38.57 25.20
N PRO A 458 19.91 -39.50 24.57
CA PRO A 458 18.45 -39.41 24.48
C PRO A 458 17.71 -39.18 25.81
N ARG A 459 18.30 -39.53 26.93
CA ARG A 459 17.68 -39.37 28.27
C ARG A 459 17.64 -37.93 28.78
N GLN A 460 18.50 -37.03 28.28
CA GLN A 460 18.58 -35.62 28.70
C GLN A 460 17.83 -34.69 27.76
N MET A 461 17.24 -35.23 26.71
CA MET A 461 16.60 -34.46 25.67
C MET A 461 15.37 -33.68 26.17
N ASN A 462 14.51 -34.32 26.99
CA ASN A 462 13.30 -33.67 27.51
C ASN A 462 13.63 -32.46 28.40
N ASP A 463 14.59 -32.63 29.36
CA ASP A 463 15.01 -31.55 30.25
C ASP A 463 15.62 -30.39 29.45
N PHE A 464 16.34 -30.72 28.38
CA PHE A 464 16.90 -29.69 27.50
C PHE A 464 15.82 -28.93 26.71
N ILE A 465 14.81 -29.64 26.16
CA ILE A 465 13.71 -29.04 25.40
C ILE A 465 12.92 -28.08 26.28
N GLU A 466 12.70 -28.38 27.56
CA GLU A 466 12.08 -27.44 28.51
C GLU A 466 12.86 -26.12 28.62
N THR A 467 14.19 -26.18 28.55
CA THR A 467 15.03 -24.96 28.57
C THR A 467 14.94 -24.15 27.30
N LEU A 468 14.38 -24.71 26.23
CA LEU A 468 14.19 -24.05 24.91
C LEU A 468 12.86 -23.27 24.80
N LEU A 469 11.94 -23.49 25.77
CA LEU A 469 10.69 -22.70 25.76
C LEU A 469 11.01 -21.22 25.92
N PRO A 470 10.58 -20.36 24.99
CA PRO A 470 10.83 -18.94 25.07
C PRO A 470 10.10 -18.29 26.25
N GLU A 471 10.76 -17.34 26.90
CA GLU A 471 10.11 -16.47 27.88
C GLU A 471 9.22 -15.45 27.13
N GLY A 472 8.00 -15.17 27.62
CA GLY A 472 7.11 -14.17 27.01
C GLY A 472 6.23 -14.68 25.88
N TYR A 473 5.99 -15.98 25.84
CA TYR A 473 5.11 -16.65 24.87
C TYR A 473 3.72 -16.02 24.72
N PHE A 474 3.17 -15.44 25.78
CA PHE A 474 1.86 -14.79 25.80
C PHE A 474 1.92 -13.26 25.62
N ALA A 475 2.99 -12.71 25.04
CA ALA A 475 2.99 -11.30 24.64
C ALA A 475 1.90 -11.04 23.58
N ILE A 476 1.21 -9.93 23.69
CA ILE A 476 0.22 -9.49 22.70
C ILE A 476 0.81 -8.33 21.90
N PRO A 477 0.94 -8.43 20.58
CA PRO A 477 0.62 -9.61 19.74
C PRO A 477 1.63 -10.74 19.90
N PRO A 478 1.21 -12.02 19.78
CA PRO A 478 2.12 -13.14 19.85
C PRO A 478 3.07 -13.14 18.65
N ASN A 479 4.36 -13.27 18.91
CA ASN A 479 5.36 -13.38 17.85
C ASN A 479 5.26 -14.78 17.21
N TYR A 480 4.94 -14.81 15.90
CA TYR A 480 4.79 -16.06 15.14
C TYR A 480 5.99 -17.01 15.28
N ARG A 481 7.22 -16.50 15.24
CA ARG A 481 8.44 -17.31 15.38
C ARG A 481 8.54 -17.94 16.78
N ILE A 482 8.19 -17.18 17.80
CA ILE A 482 8.15 -17.68 19.19
C ILE A 482 7.07 -18.75 19.33
N VAL A 483 5.91 -18.55 18.70
CA VAL A 483 4.83 -19.56 18.66
C VAL A 483 5.33 -20.84 18.01
N LEU A 484 6.00 -20.76 16.86
CA LEU A 484 6.53 -21.91 16.13
C LEU A 484 7.56 -22.69 16.97
N MET A 485 8.51 -21.99 17.61
CA MET A 485 9.49 -22.62 18.52
C MET A 485 8.82 -23.28 19.71
N SER A 486 7.79 -22.67 20.28
CA SER A 486 7.05 -23.20 21.42
C SER A 486 6.21 -24.42 21.04
N VAL A 487 5.55 -24.41 19.89
CA VAL A 487 4.81 -25.56 19.32
C VAL A 487 5.75 -26.76 19.18
N TRP A 488 6.91 -26.53 18.57
CA TRP A 488 7.91 -27.57 18.37
C TRP A 488 8.42 -28.13 19.69
N ALA A 489 8.82 -27.29 20.64
CA ALA A 489 9.33 -27.72 21.94
C ALA A 489 8.26 -28.48 22.74
N GLN A 490 7.01 -28.01 22.74
CA GLN A 490 5.92 -28.66 23.45
C GLN A 490 5.51 -29.98 22.81
N ALA A 491 5.54 -30.10 21.47
CA ALA A 491 5.27 -31.35 20.77
C ALA A 491 6.26 -32.44 21.22
N HIS A 492 7.54 -32.12 21.31
CA HIS A 492 8.59 -33.03 21.83
C HIS A 492 8.42 -33.36 23.30
N HIS A 493 8.18 -32.36 24.16
CA HIS A 493 8.01 -32.57 25.61
C HIS A 493 6.82 -33.45 25.92
N LYS A 494 5.66 -33.19 25.29
CA LYS A 494 4.39 -33.94 25.47
C LYS A 494 4.31 -35.22 24.63
N LYS A 495 5.25 -35.45 23.71
CA LYS A 495 5.23 -36.55 22.75
C LYS A 495 3.95 -36.61 21.91
N ILE A 496 3.52 -35.48 21.39
CA ILE A 496 2.40 -35.33 20.50
C ILE A 496 2.88 -34.86 19.12
N SER A 497 2.02 -35.00 18.07
CA SER A 497 2.36 -34.47 16.75
C SER A 497 2.42 -32.94 16.74
N LEU A 498 3.18 -32.39 15.82
CA LEU A 498 3.29 -30.93 15.64
C LEU A 498 1.93 -30.29 15.31
N ASN A 499 1.12 -30.93 14.47
CA ASN A 499 -0.25 -30.50 14.16
C ASN A 499 -1.09 -30.36 15.44
N LYS A 500 -1.11 -31.36 16.31
CA LYS A 500 -1.86 -31.32 17.57
C LYS A 500 -1.34 -30.24 18.51
N SER A 501 -0.02 -30.07 18.60
CA SER A 501 0.59 -28.99 19.38
C SER A 501 0.21 -27.62 18.85
N TRP A 502 0.22 -27.42 17.52
CA TRP A 502 -0.21 -26.18 16.88
C TRP A 502 -1.66 -25.85 17.21
N GLY A 503 -2.59 -26.81 17.03
CA GLY A 503 -4.01 -26.63 17.33
C GLY A 503 -4.27 -26.17 18.76
N GLN A 504 -3.60 -26.79 19.74
CA GLN A 504 -3.69 -26.38 21.15
C GLN A 504 -3.20 -24.94 21.40
N HIS A 505 -2.09 -24.55 20.74
CA HIS A 505 -1.57 -23.21 20.86
C HIS A 505 -2.49 -22.16 20.23
N ALA A 506 -3.00 -22.44 19.04
CA ALA A 506 -3.94 -21.55 18.34
C ALA A 506 -5.20 -21.30 19.17
N GLU A 507 -5.81 -22.34 19.75
CA GLU A 507 -6.97 -22.23 20.63
C GLU A 507 -6.68 -21.41 21.88
N ASN A 508 -5.52 -21.62 22.53
CA ASN A 508 -5.11 -20.86 23.71
C ASN A 508 -4.92 -19.37 23.37
N ILE A 509 -4.23 -19.06 22.25
CA ILE A 509 -4.00 -17.67 21.83
C ILE A 509 -5.32 -16.98 21.53
N ILE A 510 -6.24 -17.62 20.79
CA ILE A 510 -7.57 -17.03 20.50
C ILE A 510 -8.33 -16.76 21.80
N THR A 511 -8.29 -17.69 22.76
CA THR A 511 -8.97 -17.52 24.05
C THR A 511 -8.39 -16.36 24.84
N GLU A 512 -7.06 -16.27 24.90
CA GLU A 512 -6.32 -15.19 25.56
C GLU A 512 -6.64 -13.83 24.90
N MET A 513 -6.62 -13.77 23.54
CA MET A 513 -6.95 -12.56 22.80
C MET A 513 -8.37 -12.09 23.10
N LYS A 514 -9.36 -12.99 23.11
CA LYS A 514 -10.74 -12.64 23.47
C LYS A 514 -10.85 -12.12 24.90
N SER A 515 -10.18 -12.77 25.86
CA SER A 515 -10.14 -12.33 27.25
C SER A 515 -9.53 -10.94 27.40
N THR A 516 -8.38 -10.70 26.78
CA THR A 516 -7.64 -9.45 26.89
C THR A 516 -8.35 -8.29 26.20
N THR A 517 -8.97 -8.53 25.05
CA THR A 517 -9.70 -7.51 24.30
C THR A 517 -11.11 -7.27 24.83
N GLY A 518 -11.66 -8.20 25.60
CA GLY A 518 -13.05 -8.22 26.01
C GLY A 518 -14.03 -8.35 24.82
N MET A 519 -13.57 -8.96 23.72
CA MET A 519 -14.34 -9.17 22.48
C MET A 519 -14.77 -10.62 22.37
N ASP A 520 -16.06 -10.88 22.12
CA ASP A 520 -16.58 -12.22 21.84
C ASP A 520 -16.17 -12.71 20.45
N SER A 521 -16.15 -11.79 19.48
CA SER A 521 -15.60 -11.98 18.13
C SER A 521 -14.35 -11.12 17.95
N LEU A 522 -13.31 -11.67 17.33
CA LEU A 522 -12.10 -10.93 16.97
C LEU A 522 -12.27 -10.22 15.61
N CYS A 523 -13.39 -9.47 15.48
CA CYS A 523 -13.75 -8.61 14.38
C CYS A 523 -14.30 -7.27 14.90
N PHE A 524 -13.95 -6.17 14.25
CA PHE A 524 -14.39 -4.83 14.69
C PHE A 524 -15.79 -4.45 14.20
N GLU A 525 -16.32 -5.08 13.14
CA GLU A 525 -17.58 -4.68 12.52
C GLU A 525 -18.80 -4.93 13.42
N GLU A 526 -18.86 -6.04 14.17
CA GLU A 526 -20.01 -6.37 15.03
C GLU A 526 -20.26 -5.37 16.15
N LYS A 527 -19.23 -4.70 16.66
CA LYS A 527 -19.36 -3.70 17.73
C LYS A 527 -19.63 -2.29 17.24
N ALA A 528 -19.25 -1.94 16.01
CA ALA A 528 -19.53 -0.64 15.41
C ALA A 528 -21.03 -0.40 15.20
N ALA A 529 -21.83 -1.47 15.04
CA ALA A 529 -23.30 -1.38 14.90
C ALA A 529 -24.07 -1.20 16.22
N LYS A 530 -23.46 -1.49 17.37
CA LYS A 530 -24.14 -1.52 18.69
C LYS A 530 -23.61 -0.57 19.74
N ASN A 531 -22.42 0.02 19.56
CA ASN A 531 -21.87 0.95 20.55
C ASN A 531 -21.15 2.10 19.83
N PRO A 532 -21.48 3.35 20.14
CA PRO A 532 -20.65 4.47 19.70
C PRO A 532 -19.36 4.44 20.53
N MET A 533 -18.40 3.58 20.15
CA MET A 533 -17.06 3.53 20.75
C MET A 533 -16.26 4.83 20.57
N ASP A 534 -16.79 5.80 19.84
CA ASP A 534 -16.27 7.17 19.79
C ASP A 534 -16.23 7.88 21.15
N LYS A 535 -16.94 7.37 22.16
CA LYS A 535 -16.93 7.93 23.53
C LYS A 535 -15.82 7.39 24.44
N VAL A 536 -15.13 6.31 24.09
CA VAL A 536 -14.06 5.73 24.92
C VAL A 536 -12.68 6.36 24.65
N LEU A 537 -12.57 7.20 23.60
CA LEU A 537 -11.34 7.94 23.29
C LEU A 537 -11.11 9.19 24.18
N VAL A 538 -12.01 9.49 25.11
CA VAL A 538 -11.97 10.71 25.94
C VAL A 538 -11.08 10.56 27.20
N ASN A 539 -10.64 9.37 27.56
CA ASN A 539 -9.81 9.18 28.74
C ASN A 539 -8.45 8.56 28.39
N VAL A 540 -7.56 9.34 27.83
CA VAL A 540 -6.09 9.28 28.06
C VAL A 540 -5.47 10.59 27.62
#